data_d93950213096f2f9d493a7d0bff68e98
#
_entry.id   d93950213096f2f9d493a7d0bff68e98
#
_cell.length_a   1.000
_cell.length_b   1.000
_cell.length_c   1.000
_cell.angle_alpha   90.00
_cell.angle_beta   90.00
_cell.angle_gamma   90.00
#
_symmetry.space_group_name_H-M   'P 1'
#
loop_
_entity.id
_entity.type
_entity.pdbx_description
1 polymer ?
#
loop_
_entity_poly.entity_id
_entity_poly.type
_entity_poly.pdbx_seq_one_letter_code
_entity_poly.pdbx_strand_id
1 'polypeptide(L)'
;MRILIAEDNRAAKLVLRTALQRLGHEVVAVEDGQAALESHEQHSFPLVISDWMMPRLSGLELCRAVRAREAERLAEGKKPGYTYLILLTALDGKAEYLEGMDAGADDLLIKPLDNDQLAARLRVAGRILDLIKQTQQLEGLLPICSYCKKIREGDENAGEAASWVPVESYVSSRSEVSFSHGVCPSCYAQHLKPQLDELRRKRSP
;
A
#
# COMPACT_ATOMS: atom_id res chain seq x y z
N MET A 1 8.41 7.86 -9.67
CA MET A 1 7.16 7.26 -9.11
C MET A 1 5.98 7.59 -10.02
N ARG A 2 4.87 6.84 -9.90
CA ARG A 2 3.61 7.16 -10.59
C ARG A 2 2.83 8.21 -9.80
N ILE A 3 2.38 9.26 -10.49
CA ILE A 3 1.62 10.37 -9.89
C ILE A 3 0.31 10.52 -10.65
N LEU A 4 -0.80 10.64 -9.91
CA LEU A 4 -2.10 10.99 -10.46
C LEU A 4 -2.31 12.50 -10.31
N ILE A 5 -2.75 13.15 -11.37
CA ILE A 5 -3.15 14.57 -11.37
C ILE A 5 -4.66 14.65 -11.62
N ALA A 6 -5.37 15.37 -10.78
CA ALA A 6 -6.75 15.80 -11.00
C ALA A 6 -6.78 17.32 -11.18
N GLU A 7 -7.09 17.79 -12.37
CA GLU A 7 -7.12 19.23 -12.73
C GLU A 7 -8.05 19.41 -13.92
N ASP A 8 -9.07 20.22 -13.80
CA ASP A 8 -10.07 20.46 -14.85
C ASP A 8 -9.58 21.45 -15.91
N ASN A 9 -8.71 22.38 -15.52
CA ASN A 9 -8.14 23.34 -16.46
C ASN A 9 -7.05 22.69 -17.34
N ARG A 10 -7.31 22.62 -18.64
CA ARG A 10 -6.39 21.97 -19.61
C ARG A 10 -4.98 22.58 -19.61
N ALA A 11 -4.87 23.90 -19.48
CA ALA A 11 -3.57 24.57 -19.50
C ALA A 11 -2.77 24.27 -18.22
N ALA A 12 -3.40 24.39 -17.04
CA ALA A 12 -2.80 24.06 -15.75
C ALA A 12 -2.37 22.58 -15.70
N LYS A 13 -3.24 21.67 -16.15
CA LYS A 13 -2.97 20.24 -16.26
C LYS A 13 -1.74 19.94 -17.12
N LEU A 14 -1.63 20.59 -18.29
CA LEU A 14 -0.48 20.41 -19.19
C LEU A 14 0.82 20.91 -18.54
N VAL A 15 0.80 22.09 -17.92
CA VAL A 15 1.95 22.68 -17.22
C VAL A 15 2.43 21.75 -16.10
N LEU A 16 1.51 21.34 -15.21
CA LEU A 16 1.82 20.45 -14.08
C LEU A 16 2.35 19.09 -14.56
N ARG A 17 1.68 18.48 -15.53
CA ARG A 17 2.14 17.21 -16.14
C ARG A 17 3.55 17.34 -16.69
N THR A 18 3.83 18.41 -17.44
CA THR A 18 5.15 18.64 -18.06
C THR A 18 6.23 18.82 -16.98
N ALA A 19 5.93 19.58 -15.93
CA ALA A 19 6.86 19.79 -14.80
C ALA A 19 7.21 18.46 -14.12
N LEU A 20 6.20 17.64 -13.81
CA LEU A 20 6.40 16.34 -13.16
C LEU A 20 7.16 15.34 -14.04
N GLN A 21 6.89 15.33 -15.34
CA GLN A 21 7.62 14.48 -16.30
C GLN A 21 9.09 14.89 -16.42
N ARG A 22 9.40 16.18 -16.40
CA ARG A 22 10.79 16.70 -16.37
C ARG A 22 11.53 16.27 -15.09
N LEU A 23 10.83 16.12 -13.97
CA LEU A 23 11.37 15.61 -12.72
C LEU A 23 11.50 14.06 -12.70
N GLY A 24 11.19 13.38 -13.82
CA GLY A 24 11.36 11.94 -13.97
C GLY A 24 10.20 11.10 -13.40
N HIS A 25 9.01 11.69 -13.25
CA HIS A 25 7.83 10.97 -12.77
C HIS A 25 6.95 10.49 -13.93
N GLU A 26 6.31 9.35 -13.74
CA GLU A 26 5.23 8.86 -14.60
C GLU A 26 3.92 9.51 -14.16
N VAL A 27 3.19 10.11 -15.10
CA VAL A 27 2.03 10.94 -14.77
C VAL A 27 0.79 10.45 -15.50
N VAL A 28 -0.25 10.15 -14.74
CA VAL A 28 -1.62 9.98 -15.21
C VAL A 28 -2.39 11.24 -14.86
N ALA A 29 -3.14 11.80 -15.80
CA ALA A 29 -3.87 13.03 -15.60
C ALA A 29 -5.33 12.88 -16.01
N VAL A 30 -6.24 13.29 -15.12
CA VAL A 30 -7.69 13.26 -15.28
C VAL A 30 -8.29 14.64 -15.15
N GLU A 31 -9.58 14.79 -15.46
CA GLU A 31 -10.22 16.10 -15.60
C GLU A 31 -11.08 16.51 -14.40
N ASP A 32 -11.24 15.63 -13.41
CA ASP A 32 -12.04 15.90 -12.21
C ASP A 32 -11.78 14.88 -11.11
N GLY A 33 -12.32 15.15 -9.93
CA GLY A 33 -12.11 14.33 -8.76
C GLY A 33 -12.75 12.94 -8.83
N GLN A 34 -13.89 12.80 -9.53
CA GLN A 34 -14.55 11.50 -9.68
C GLN A 34 -13.69 10.55 -10.54
N ALA A 35 -13.20 11.04 -11.66
CA ALA A 35 -12.28 10.28 -12.52
C ALA A 35 -10.96 9.98 -11.80
N ALA A 36 -10.51 10.86 -10.90
CA ALA A 36 -9.33 10.63 -10.07
C ALA A 36 -9.56 9.50 -9.07
N LEU A 37 -10.70 9.49 -8.39
CA LEU A 37 -11.06 8.44 -7.44
C LEU A 37 -11.14 7.07 -8.13
N GLU A 38 -11.86 6.98 -9.24
CA GLU A 38 -11.98 5.75 -10.04
C GLU A 38 -10.62 5.24 -10.54
N SER A 39 -9.78 6.14 -11.06
CA SER A 39 -8.43 5.78 -11.50
C SER A 39 -7.55 5.30 -10.35
N HIS A 40 -7.67 5.93 -9.17
CA HIS A 40 -6.92 5.55 -7.98
C HIS A 40 -7.35 4.19 -7.43
N GLU A 41 -8.65 3.88 -7.41
CA GLU A 41 -9.18 2.58 -7.00
C GLU A 41 -8.66 1.44 -7.91
N GLN A 42 -8.56 1.68 -9.21
CA GLN A 42 -8.08 0.68 -10.18
C GLN A 42 -6.57 0.45 -10.13
N HIS A 43 -5.78 1.48 -9.89
CA HIS A 43 -4.34 1.44 -10.13
C HIS A 43 -3.48 1.75 -8.91
N SER A 44 -4.04 2.25 -7.81
CA SER A 44 -3.35 2.62 -6.57
C SER A 44 -2.12 3.51 -6.81
N PHE A 45 -2.31 4.81 -6.76
CA PHE A 45 -1.20 5.77 -6.93
C PHE A 45 -0.60 6.12 -5.57
N PRO A 46 0.74 6.11 -5.42
CA PRO A 46 1.37 6.51 -4.17
C PRO A 46 1.27 8.02 -3.89
N LEU A 47 1.06 8.84 -4.94
CA LEU A 47 0.93 10.28 -4.82
C LEU A 47 -0.17 10.79 -5.76
N VAL A 48 -1.04 11.63 -5.22
CA VAL A 48 -2.10 12.33 -5.95
C VAL A 48 -1.92 13.82 -5.76
N ILE A 49 -1.98 14.59 -6.86
CA ILE A 49 -2.02 16.04 -6.85
C ILE A 49 -3.37 16.47 -7.41
N SER A 50 -4.15 17.16 -6.61
CA SER A 50 -5.52 17.54 -6.99
C SER A 50 -5.72 19.04 -6.91
N ASP A 51 -6.39 19.61 -7.90
CA ASP A 51 -6.96 20.94 -7.72
C ASP A 51 -8.00 20.92 -6.60
N TRP A 52 -8.12 22.03 -5.90
CA TRP A 52 -9.12 22.23 -4.86
C TRP A 52 -10.54 22.23 -5.42
N MET A 53 -10.74 23.03 -6.46
CA MET A 53 -12.04 23.23 -7.09
C MET A 53 -12.13 22.50 -8.43
N MET A 54 -12.94 21.47 -8.49
CA MET A 54 -13.19 20.70 -9.70
C MET A 54 -14.67 20.34 -9.81
N PRO A 55 -15.17 20.10 -11.03
CA PRO A 55 -16.52 19.58 -11.22
C PRO A 55 -16.67 18.16 -10.67
N ARG A 56 -17.88 17.76 -10.37
CA ARG A 56 -18.31 16.45 -9.88
C ARG A 56 -17.82 16.16 -8.45
N LEU A 57 -16.54 16.08 -8.24
CA LEU A 57 -15.93 15.84 -6.93
C LEU A 57 -14.78 16.84 -6.76
N SER A 58 -14.84 17.66 -5.71
CA SER A 58 -13.79 18.61 -5.36
C SER A 58 -12.55 17.91 -4.83
N GLY A 59 -11.41 18.61 -4.79
CA GLY A 59 -10.17 18.05 -4.21
C GLY A 59 -10.32 17.67 -2.74
N LEU A 60 -11.09 18.44 -1.96
CA LEU A 60 -11.39 18.10 -0.56
C LEU A 60 -12.17 16.80 -0.41
N GLU A 61 -13.22 16.65 -1.23
CA GLU A 61 -14.04 15.43 -1.23
C GLU A 61 -13.22 14.22 -1.69
N LEU A 62 -12.33 14.41 -2.69
CA LEU A 62 -11.39 13.38 -3.13
C LEU A 62 -10.47 12.96 -1.98
N CYS A 63 -9.88 13.90 -1.23
CA CYS A 63 -9.05 13.59 -0.07
C CYS A 63 -9.83 12.75 0.96
N ARG A 64 -11.02 13.18 1.34
CA ARG A 64 -11.87 12.44 2.30
C ARG A 64 -12.21 11.03 1.80
N ALA A 65 -12.54 10.89 0.52
CA ALA A 65 -12.85 9.59 -0.09
C ALA A 65 -11.63 8.65 -0.08
N VAL A 66 -10.44 9.14 -0.43
CA VAL A 66 -9.20 8.33 -0.37
C VAL A 66 -8.90 7.90 1.06
N ARG A 67 -9.00 8.79 2.05
CA ARG A 67 -8.77 8.45 3.47
C ARG A 67 -9.79 7.45 4.01
N ALA A 68 -11.06 7.59 3.64
CA ALA A 68 -12.10 6.62 4.00
C ALA A 68 -11.77 5.22 3.45
N ARG A 69 -11.34 5.12 2.20
CA ARG A 69 -10.92 3.84 1.59
C ARG A 69 -9.68 3.23 2.26
N GLU A 70 -8.71 4.04 2.64
CA GLU A 70 -7.54 3.58 3.38
C GLU A 70 -7.96 2.99 4.75
N ALA A 71 -8.86 3.66 5.46
CA ALA A 71 -9.40 3.19 6.74
C ALA A 71 -10.22 1.90 6.60
N GLU A 72 -11.08 1.78 5.59
CA GLU A 72 -11.84 0.57 5.27
C GLU A 72 -10.91 -0.63 5.02
N ARG A 73 -9.87 -0.45 4.20
CA ARG A 73 -8.88 -1.51 3.93
C ARG A 73 -8.13 -1.95 5.18
N LEU A 74 -7.81 -1.02 6.06
CA LEU A 74 -7.18 -1.34 7.34
C LEU A 74 -8.13 -2.13 8.24
N ALA A 75 -9.41 -1.75 8.31
CA ALA A 75 -10.43 -2.46 9.08
C ALA A 75 -10.67 -3.89 8.55
N GLU A 76 -10.49 -4.12 7.26
CA GLU A 76 -10.55 -5.45 6.63
C GLU A 76 -9.27 -6.29 6.84
N GLY A 77 -8.28 -5.80 7.61
CA GLY A 77 -7.00 -6.47 7.82
C GLY A 77 -6.09 -6.51 6.60
N LYS A 78 -6.40 -5.73 5.57
CA LYS A 78 -5.52 -5.56 4.41
C LYS A 78 -4.41 -4.58 4.74
N LYS A 79 -3.21 -4.79 4.16
CA LYS A 79 -2.12 -3.82 4.33
C LYS A 79 -2.58 -2.44 3.86
N PRO A 80 -2.48 -1.41 4.70
CA PRO A 80 -2.87 -0.06 4.31
C PRO A 80 -1.94 0.41 3.19
N GLY A 81 -2.54 0.74 2.03
CA GLY A 81 -1.85 1.58 1.06
C GLY A 81 -1.93 3.02 1.58
N TYR A 82 -0.82 3.71 1.69
CA TYR A 82 -0.84 5.14 1.98
C TYR A 82 -0.65 5.94 0.71
N THR A 83 -1.51 6.94 0.50
CA THR A 83 -1.46 7.86 -0.63
C THR A 83 -1.08 9.25 -0.13
N TYR A 84 0.02 9.80 -0.61
CA TYR A 84 0.38 11.17 -0.32
C TYR A 84 -0.49 12.12 -1.17
N LEU A 85 -1.26 12.98 -0.51
CA LEU A 85 -2.24 13.87 -1.15
C LEU A 85 -1.76 15.32 -1.09
N ILE A 86 -1.57 15.95 -2.25
CA ILE A 86 -1.24 17.37 -2.37
C ILE A 86 -2.43 18.10 -2.99
N LEU A 87 -2.95 19.11 -2.30
CA LEU A 87 -3.98 20.01 -2.84
C LEU A 87 -3.35 21.25 -3.47
N LEU A 88 -3.85 21.63 -4.62
CA LEU A 88 -3.51 22.89 -5.30
C LEU A 88 -4.64 23.89 -5.07
N THR A 89 -4.33 25.05 -4.53
CA THR A 89 -5.32 26.08 -4.23
C THR A 89 -4.91 27.45 -4.78
N ALA A 90 -5.89 28.23 -5.20
CA ALA A 90 -5.69 29.65 -5.50
C ALA A 90 -5.91 30.54 -4.27
N LEU A 91 -6.34 29.96 -3.16
CA LEU A 91 -6.67 30.66 -1.93
C LEU A 91 -5.43 30.65 -1.00
N ASP A 92 -5.13 31.83 -0.46
CA ASP A 92 -3.99 32.04 0.44
C ASP A 92 -4.54 32.48 1.82
N GLY A 93 -5.01 31.48 2.58
CA GLY A 93 -5.62 31.75 3.86
C GLY A 93 -5.39 30.61 4.88
N LYS A 94 -5.39 31.00 6.17
CA LYS A 94 -5.27 30.04 7.27
C LYS A 94 -6.47 29.09 7.33
N ALA A 95 -7.66 29.57 6.98
CA ALA A 95 -8.88 28.77 7.03
C ALA A 95 -8.84 27.65 5.97
N GLU A 96 -8.45 27.99 4.76
CA GLU A 96 -8.31 27.05 3.65
C GLU A 96 -7.21 26.02 3.93
N TYR A 97 -6.08 26.46 4.49
CA TYR A 97 -5.02 25.54 4.91
C TYR A 97 -5.54 24.49 5.90
N LEU A 98 -6.25 24.94 6.95
CA LEU A 98 -6.82 24.05 7.96
C LEU A 98 -7.87 23.10 7.34
N GLU A 99 -8.75 23.62 6.48
CA GLU A 99 -9.77 22.81 5.82
C GLU A 99 -9.15 21.71 4.94
N GLY A 100 -8.10 22.02 4.19
CA GLY A 100 -7.37 21.03 3.40
C GLY A 100 -6.74 19.94 4.24
N MET A 101 -6.08 20.32 5.36
CA MET A 101 -5.48 19.38 6.29
C MET A 101 -6.53 18.52 7.01
N ASP A 102 -7.66 19.10 7.42
CA ASP A 102 -8.78 18.38 8.05
C ASP A 102 -9.46 17.42 7.06
N ALA A 103 -9.43 17.73 5.77
CA ALA A 103 -9.89 16.81 4.72
C ALA A 103 -8.95 15.61 4.51
N GLY A 104 -7.75 15.64 5.08
CA GLY A 104 -6.76 14.57 5.00
C GLY A 104 -5.68 14.77 3.94
N ALA A 105 -5.48 15.99 3.44
CA ALA A 105 -4.32 16.32 2.61
C ALA A 105 -3.04 16.28 3.43
N ASP A 106 -1.93 15.89 2.83
CA ASP A 106 -0.60 15.89 3.45
C ASP A 106 0.14 17.18 3.20
N ASP A 107 -0.22 17.88 2.13
CA ASP A 107 0.39 19.16 1.77
C ASP A 107 -0.53 20.02 0.91
N LEU A 108 -0.26 21.33 0.93
CA LEU A 108 -0.92 22.32 0.07
C LEU A 108 0.11 23.10 -0.72
N LEU A 109 -0.21 23.37 -1.98
CA LEU A 109 0.55 24.27 -2.84
C LEU A 109 -0.35 25.37 -3.39
N ILE A 110 0.09 26.60 -3.29
CA ILE A 110 -0.64 27.77 -3.76
C ILE A 110 -0.34 27.99 -5.24
N LYS A 111 -1.39 28.26 -6.03
CA LYS A 111 -1.25 28.64 -7.44
C LYS A 111 -0.92 30.16 -7.53
N PRO A 112 -0.04 30.61 -8.45
CA PRO A 112 0.61 29.85 -9.52
C PRO A 112 1.73 28.94 -8.99
N LEU A 113 1.83 27.73 -9.57
CA LEU A 113 2.79 26.73 -9.14
C LEU A 113 4.22 27.17 -9.43
N ASP A 114 5.05 27.20 -8.39
CA ASP A 114 6.50 27.32 -8.48
C ASP A 114 7.12 25.93 -8.63
N ASN A 115 7.95 25.76 -9.68
CA ASN A 115 8.56 24.47 -9.98
C ASN A 115 9.55 24.01 -8.90
N ASP A 116 10.25 24.93 -8.24
CA ASP A 116 11.22 24.60 -7.19
C ASP A 116 10.50 24.17 -5.91
N GLN A 117 9.38 24.84 -5.59
CA GLN A 117 8.50 24.44 -4.49
C GLN A 117 7.90 23.07 -4.76
N LEU A 118 7.34 22.82 -5.95
CA LEU A 118 6.81 21.54 -6.34
C LEU A 118 7.88 20.43 -6.20
N ALA A 119 9.08 20.65 -6.73
CA ALA A 119 10.17 19.70 -6.62
C ALA A 119 10.59 19.43 -5.16
N ALA A 120 10.58 20.47 -4.30
CA ALA A 120 10.89 20.33 -2.88
C ALA A 120 9.84 19.47 -2.17
N ARG A 121 8.55 19.71 -2.42
CA ARG A 121 7.44 18.92 -1.82
C ARG A 121 7.47 17.47 -2.28
N LEU A 122 7.73 17.22 -3.55
CA LEU A 122 7.86 15.86 -4.08
C LEU A 122 9.02 15.08 -3.44
N ARG A 123 10.14 15.75 -3.13
CA ARG A 123 11.24 15.11 -2.39
C ARG A 123 10.83 14.73 -0.96
N VAL A 124 10.03 15.56 -0.30
CA VAL A 124 9.50 15.25 1.04
C VAL A 124 8.53 14.08 0.96
N ALA A 125 7.56 14.13 0.03
CA ALA A 125 6.61 13.05 -0.21
C ALA A 125 7.31 11.72 -0.50
N GLY A 126 8.34 11.73 -1.37
CA GLY A 126 9.12 10.54 -1.68
C GLY A 126 9.76 9.90 -0.44
N ARG A 127 10.39 10.71 0.42
CA ARG A 127 10.98 10.20 1.66
C ARG A 127 9.95 9.58 2.61
N ILE A 128 8.78 10.21 2.74
CA ILE A 128 7.69 9.69 3.59
C ILE A 128 7.18 8.36 3.04
N LEU A 129 6.92 8.28 1.73
CA LEU A 129 6.46 7.08 1.07
C LEU A 129 7.47 5.93 1.17
N ASP A 130 8.77 6.23 1.04
CA ASP A 130 9.83 5.24 1.20
C ASP A 130 9.91 4.71 2.64
N LEU A 131 9.77 5.58 3.65
CA LEU A 131 9.73 5.18 5.06
C LEU A 131 8.52 4.27 5.35
N ILE A 132 7.33 4.63 4.87
CA ILE A 132 6.12 3.83 5.03
C ILE A 132 6.32 2.44 4.39
N LYS A 133 6.89 2.40 3.17
CA LYS A 133 7.18 1.14 2.49
C LYS A 133 8.17 0.27 3.26
N GLN A 134 9.23 0.85 3.82
CA GLN A 134 10.20 0.14 4.65
C GLN A 134 9.55 -0.44 5.91
N THR A 135 8.73 0.35 6.61
CA THR A 135 7.98 -0.12 7.79
C THR A 135 7.07 -1.29 7.44
N GLN A 136 6.32 -1.20 6.35
CA GLN A 136 5.46 -2.30 5.88
C GLN A 136 6.23 -3.57 5.49
N GLN A 137 7.47 -3.43 5.01
CA GLN A 137 8.34 -4.57 4.73
C GLN A 137 8.82 -5.26 6.01
N LEU A 138 9.14 -4.50 7.06
CA LEU A 138 9.54 -5.03 8.36
C LEU A 138 8.38 -5.76 9.05
N GLU A 139 7.17 -5.23 8.98
CA GLU A 139 5.95 -5.87 9.48
C GLU A 139 5.61 -7.19 8.75
N GLY A 140 6.16 -7.40 7.55
CA GLY A 140 6.01 -8.62 6.77
C GLY A 140 6.93 -9.77 7.18
N LEU A 141 7.85 -9.56 8.13
CA LEU A 141 8.75 -10.62 8.63
C LEU A 141 8.03 -11.42 9.71
N LEU A 142 7.68 -12.66 9.39
CA LEU A 142 7.14 -13.60 10.37
C LEU A 142 8.26 -14.19 11.22
N PRO A 143 8.24 -14.04 12.55
CA PRO A 143 9.21 -14.65 13.43
C PRO A 143 9.00 -16.17 13.44
N ILE A 144 9.82 -16.88 12.67
CA ILE A 144 9.76 -18.33 12.52
C ILE A 144 10.86 -19.00 13.34
N CYS A 145 10.53 -20.06 14.06
CA CYS A 145 11.53 -20.87 14.77
C CYS A 145 12.47 -21.57 13.76
N SER A 146 13.78 -21.38 13.94
CA SER A 146 14.78 -21.96 13.04
C SER A 146 14.76 -23.50 13.04
N TYR A 147 14.30 -24.14 14.11
CA TYR A 147 14.24 -25.60 14.26
C TYR A 147 12.89 -26.19 13.84
N CYS A 148 11.80 -25.84 14.52
CA CYS A 148 10.49 -26.47 14.31
C CYS A 148 9.60 -25.73 13.32
N LYS A 149 10.05 -24.58 12.79
CA LYS A 149 9.32 -23.76 11.79
C LYS A 149 7.97 -23.24 12.25
N LYS A 150 7.65 -23.28 13.54
CA LYS A 150 6.47 -22.60 14.07
C LYS A 150 6.64 -21.10 14.00
N ILE A 151 5.52 -20.38 13.83
CA ILE A 151 5.45 -18.93 13.81
C ILE A 151 5.08 -18.43 15.20
N ARG A 152 5.75 -17.38 15.68
CA ARG A 152 5.40 -16.72 16.94
C ARG A 152 4.22 -15.78 16.70
N GLU A 153 3.18 -15.91 17.50
CA GLU A 153 2.06 -14.99 17.58
C GLU A 153 2.19 -14.08 18.80
N GLY A 154 1.87 -12.79 18.63
CA GLY A 154 1.92 -11.79 19.69
C GLY A 154 3.10 -10.83 19.60
N ASP A 155 3.12 -9.86 20.51
CA ASP A 155 4.12 -8.79 20.56
C ASP A 155 5.50 -9.35 20.98
N GLU A 156 6.57 -8.79 20.44
CA GLU A 156 7.95 -9.16 20.79
C GLU A 156 8.24 -9.00 22.29
N ASN A 157 7.51 -8.13 22.97
CA ASN A 157 7.66 -7.85 24.39
C ASN A 157 6.78 -8.71 25.31
N ALA A 158 5.99 -9.65 24.77
CA ALA A 158 5.06 -10.47 25.57
C ALA A 158 5.74 -11.58 26.40
N GLY A 159 7.05 -11.71 26.38
CA GLY A 159 7.82 -12.67 27.19
C GLY A 159 7.36 -14.12 27.00
N GLU A 160 7.17 -14.87 28.10
CA GLU A 160 6.73 -16.27 28.09
C GLU A 160 5.32 -16.51 27.56
N ALA A 161 4.50 -15.44 27.37
CA ALA A 161 3.13 -15.53 26.86
C ALA A 161 3.04 -15.62 25.32
N ALA A 162 4.16 -15.58 24.59
CA ALA A 162 4.16 -15.72 23.14
C ALA A 162 3.75 -17.13 22.72
N SER A 163 2.69 -17.26 21.96
CA SER A 163 2.22 -18.55 21.42
C SER A 163 2.98 -18.89 20.14
N TRP A 164 3.41 -20.14 20.01
CA TRP A 164 4.08 -20.67 18.81
C TRP A 164 3.15 -21.62 18.08
N VAL A 165 2.65 -21.22 16.91
CA VAL A 165 1.69 -21.99 16.13
C VAL A 165 2.31 -22.58 14.86
N PRO A 166 1.83 -23.72 14.35
CA PRO A 166 2.22 -24.24 13.05
C PRO A 166 1.95 -23.23 11.93
N VAL A 167 2.78 -23.25 10.87
CA VAL A 167 2.62 -22.35 9.71
C VAL A 167 1.23 -22.49 9.08
N GLU A 168 0.75 -23.73 8.97
CA GLU A 168 -0.56 -24.05 8.40
C GLU A 168 -1.69 -23.41 9.21
N SER A 169 -1.63 -23.51 10.54
CA SER A 169 -2.61 -22.89 11.43
C SER A 169 -2.59 -21.37 11.35
N TYR A 170 -1.38 -20.79 11.28
CA TYR A 170 -1.20 -19.34 11.14
C TYR A 170 -1.80 -18.80 9.83
N VAL A 171 -1.56 -19.50 8.71
CA VAL A 171 -2.08 -19.08 7.40
C VAL A 171 -3.59 -19.26 7.32
N SER A 172 -4.11 -20.43 7.75
CA SER A 172 -5.56 -20.72 7.70
C SER A 172 -6.38 -19.79 8.59
N SER A 173 -5.83 -19.29 9.70
CA SER A 173 -6.52 -18.33 10.57
C SER A 173 -6.61 -16.91 10.00
N ARG A 174 -5.79 -16.58 8.96
CA ARG A 174 -5.67 -15.23 8.37
C ARG A 174 -6.01 -15.16 6.89
N SER A 175 -6.39 -16.29 6.30
CA SER A 175 -6.78 -16.39 4.88
C SER A 175 -7.80 -17.50 4.70
N GLU A 176 -8.53 -17.50 3.58
CA GLU A 176 -9.45 -18.56 3.20
C GLU A 176 -8.73 -19.82 2.66
N VAL A 177 -7.42 -19.90 2.83
CA VAL A 177 -6.61 -21.02 2.34
C VAL A 177 -6.73 -22.21 3.28
N SER A 178 -7.01 -23.37 2.74
CA SER A 178 -6.95 -24.67 3.42
C SER A 178 -5.78 -25.49 2.89
N PHE A 179 -5.11 -26.23 3.77
CA PHE A 179 -3.99 -27.09 3.39
C PHE A 179 -4.46 -28.54 3.18
N SER A 180 -4.09 -29.12 2.03
CA SER A 180 -4.16 -30.57 1.82
C SER A 180 -2.78 -31.17 1.99
N HIS A 181 -2.67 -32.30 2.69
CA HIS A 181 -1.42 -32.97 2.92
C HIS A 181 -1.10 -33.94 1.78
N GLY A 182 0.08 -33.81 1.23
CA GLY A 182 0.62 -34.69 0.20
C GLY A 182 2.12 -34.88 0.39
N VAL A 183 2.69 -35.84 -0.32
CA VAL A 183 4.14 -36.10 -0.30
C VAL A 183 4.69 -35.77 -1.69
N CYS A 184 5.64 -34.84 -1.74
CA CYS A 184 6.28 -34.51 -3.01
C CYS A 184 7.19 -35.66 -3.50
N PRO A 185 7.49 -35.74 -4.80
CA PRO A 185 8.28 -36.83 -5.36
C PRO A 185 9.64 -37.03 -4.70
N SER A 186 10.33 -35.96 -4.31
CA SER A 186 11.62 -36.05 -3.64
C SER A 186 11.52 -36.64 -2.23
N CYS A 187 10.54 -36.18 -1.43
CA CYS A 187 10.29 -36.73 -0.10
C CYS A 187 9.79 -38.19 -0.17
N TYR A 188 8.96 -38.50 -1.17
CA TYR A 188 8.56 -39.89 -1.40
C TYR A 188 9.75 -40.78 -1.67
N ALA A 189 10.64 -40.37 -2.58
CA ALA A 189 11.83 -41.15 -2.92
C ALA A 189 12.80 -41.30 -1.74
N GLN A 190 12.98 -40.25 -0.94
CA GLN A 190 13.94 -40.23 0.16
C GLN A 190 13.44 -40.91 1.43
N HIS A 191 12.16 -40.79 1.76
CA HIS A 191 11.61 -41.20 3.05
C HIS A 191 10.61 -42.37 2.96
N LEU A 192 9.65 -42.32 2.02
CA LEU A 192 8.58 -43.32 1.95
C LEU A 192 8.97 -44.56 1.16
N LYS A 193 9.60 -44.40 0.03
CA LYS A 193 9.99 -45.53 -0.83
C LYS A 193 10.88 -46.54 -0.12
N PRO A 194 11.95 -46.16 0.62
CA PRO A 194 12.78 -47.13 1.35
C PRO A 194 11.97 -47.91 2.40
N GLN A 195 11.08 -47.26 3.12
CA GLN A 195 10.24 -47.90 4.14
C GLN A 195 9.27 -48.92 3.52
N LEU A 196 8.67 -48.55 2.39
CA LEU A 196 7.76 -49.43 1.64
C LEU A 196 8.52 -50.66 1.08
N ASP A 197 9.71 -50.45 0.57
CA ASP A 197 10.54 -51.54 0.04
C ASP A 197 10.98 -52.48 1.16
N GLU A 198 11.31 -51.98 2.34
CA GLU A 198 11.62 -52.80 3.52
C GLU A 198 10.40 -53.61 3.99
N LEU A 199 9.22 -52.98 4.03
CA LEU A 199 7.98 -53.70 4.39
C LEU A 199 7.60 -54.77 3.36
N ARG A 200 7.85 -54.56 2.08
CA ARG A 200 7.66 -55.57 1.03
C ARG A 200 8.61 -56.78 1.21
N ARG A 201 9.89 -56.51 1.53
CA ARG A 201 10.88 -57.57 1.80
C ARG A 201 10.48 -58.43 3.00
N LYS A 202 9.95 -57.82 4.08
CA LYS A 202 9.49 -58.55 5.27
C LYS A 202 8.18 -59.39 5.07
N ARG A 203 7.41 -59.08 3.99
CA ARG A 203 6.18 -59.76 3.64
C ARG A 203 6.34 -60.85 2.56
N SER A 204 7.49 -60.94 1.92
CA SER A 204 7.77 -62.05 1.00
C SER A 204 8.25 -63.23 1.83
N PRO A 205 7.58 -64.44 1.75
CA PRO A 205 7.93 -65.65 2.51
C PRO A 205 9.26 -66.23 2.10
#